data_5b40cf8b2e4a2b3820a5300d4e922e5c
#
_entry.id   5b40cf8b2e4a2b3820a5300d4e922e5c
#
_cell.length_a   1.000
_cell.length_b   1.000
_cell.length_c   1.000
_cell.angle_alpha   90.00
_cell.angle_beta   90.00
_cell.angle_gamma   90.00
#
_symmetry.space_group_name_H-M   'P 1'
#
loop_
_entity.id
_entity.type
_entity.pdbx_description
1 polymer ?
#
loop_
_entity_poly.entity_id
_entity_poly.type
_entity_poly.pdbx_seq_one_letter_code
_entity_poly.pdbx_strand_id
1 'polypeptide(L)'
;MQPELQNQQSYQQVPQTNAALPNVPQQPSGAIGSGPSPTTPAPDRTPENKKQKGPISTQNTLLFSEMRENMIIMSDGSFRAVVECESINFDLMSSREREGIEFSYQNFINSLYFPIQVLIRSRRVDIGPYLDRLAEIRRNQDNMLLNVLMDDYMDFIDILAQEANIMDKSFYVVVPYYPAGEENAFKQQTKGLFNSFFSGKKEATVTKIDQVTYTKAKDEIKNRIDLVMNGLFQMGVKSWKLNTRKLGELFYTSYNPDTSSRESLAAIDPSELTTTYVTKGTGQPPSGGIK
;
A
#
# COMPACT_ATOMS: atom_id res chain seq x y z
N MET A 1 -16.23 58.91 -1.05
CA MET A 1 -16.52 58.66 0.38
C MET A 1 -15.94 57.33 0.75
N GLN A 2 -14.72 57.35 1.29
CA GLN A 2 -14.17 56.21 2.06
C GLN A 2 -14.76 56.26 3.46
N PRO A 3 -14.75 55.14 4.21
CA PRO A 3 -13.75 55.08 5.26
C PRO A 3 -12.96 53.77 5.32
N GLU A 4 -11.69 53.98 5.63
CA GLU A 4 -10.74 53.05 6.19
C GLU A 4 -11.27 52.39 7.47
N LEU A 5 -10.90 51.15 7.69
CA LEU A 5 -10.72 50.60 9.04
C LEU A 5 -9.48 49.75 9.06
N GLN A 6 -8.48 50.33 9.67
CA GLN A 6 -7.28 49.66 10.25
C GLN A 6 -7.72 48.56 11.21
N ASN A 7 -7.06 47.41 11.16
CA ASN A 7 -6.89 46.61 12.35
C ASN A 7 -5.45 46.06 12.40
N GLN A 8 -4.72 46.63 13.34
CA GLN A 8 -3.35 46.31 13.69
C GLN A 8 -3.28 45.05 14.53
N GLN A 9 -2.41 44.16 14.16
CA GLN A 9 -1.40 43.45 14.91
C GLN A 9 -1.59 43.26 16.43
N SER A 10 -1.45 42.01 16.84
CA SER A 10 -0.77 41.69 18.07
C SER A 10 0.04 40.38 17.90
N TYR A 11 1.32 40.54 17.69
CA TYR A 11 2.32 39.47 17.85
C TYR A 11 2.49 39.24 19.35
N GLN A 12 2.06 38.10 19.87
CA GLN A 12 2.41 37.65 21.21
C GLN A 12 3.76 36.93 21.18
N GLN A 13 4.71 37.53 21.86
CA GLN A 13 6.01 36.99 22.18
C GLN A 13 5.87 35.76 23.09
N VAL A 14 6.53 34.67 22.70
CA VAL A 14 6.69 33.47 23.53
C VAL A 14 7.92 33.69 24.46
N PRO A 15 7.79 33.52 25.78
CA PRO A 15 8.93 33.64 26.69
C PRO A 15 9.83 32.40 26.59
N GLN A 16 11.13 32.66 26.43
CA GLN A 16 12.19 31.67 26.53
C GLN A 16 12.37 31.28 28.01
N THR A 17 12.07 30.06 28.37
CA THR A 17 12.43 29.49 29.66
C THR A 17 13.73 28.70 29.51
N ASN A 18 14.80 29.27 30.09
CA ASN A 18 16.07 28.59 30.39
C ASN A 18 15.79 27.51 31.44
N ALA A 19 15.83 26.24 31.09
CA ALA A 19 15.89 25.15 32.05
C ALA A 19 17.29 24.56 32.06
N ALA A 20 17.91 24.68 33.20
CA ALA A 20 19.24 24.17 33.56
C ALA A 20 19.26 22.64 33.54
N LEU A 21 20.37 22.08 33.03
CA LEU A 21 20.66 20.65 33.04
C LEU A 21 20.91 20.15 34.50
N PRO A 22 20.36 18.99 34.87
CA PRO A 22 20.69 18.40 36.17
C PRO A 22 22.04 17.68 36.14
N ASN A 23 22.82 17.91 37.20
CA ASN A 23 24.12 17.36 37.56
C ASN A 23 24.15 15.82 37.58
N VAL A 24 25.15 15.24 36.95
CA VAL A 24 25.54 13.83 37.07
C VAL A 24 26.43 13.69 38.33
N PRO A 25 26.11 12.77 39.26
CA PRO A 25 27.02 12.48 40.38
C PRO A 25 28.20 11.61 39.91
N GLN A 26 29.41 12.06 40.21
CA GLN A 26 30.67 11.30 40.07
C GLN A 26 30.74 10.23 41.16
N GLN A 27 31.11 9.02 40.78
CA GLN A 27 31.47 7.93 41.70
C GLN A 27 32.91 8.15 42.22
N PRO A 28 33.19 7.89 43.51
CA PRO A 28 34.54 7.86 44.00
C PRO A 28 35.20 6.49 43.79
N SER A 29 36.43 6.52 43.30
CA SER A 29 37.36 5.41 43.27
C SER A 29 37.89 5.12 44.70
N GLY A 30 37.81 3.84 45.10
CA GLY A 30 38.34 3.36 46.37
C GLY A 30 38.67 1.89 46.38
N ALA A 31 39.97 1.60 46.29
CA ALA A 31 40.83 0.59 46.90
C ALA A 31 40.35 -0.81 47.25
N ILE A 32 40.98 -1.76 46.62
CA ILE A 32 41.66 -3.02 47.04
C ILE A 32 41.32 -3.54 48.45
N GLY A 33 40.78 -4.77 48.49
CA GLY A 33 40.73 -5.60 49.70
C GLY A 33 40.53 -7.06 49.30
N SER A 34 41.60 -7.84 49.41
CA SER A 34 41.68 -9.28 49.22
C SER A 34 41.13 -10.02 50.45
N GLY A 35 40.17 -10.96 50.25
CA GLY A 35 39.70 -11.91 51.24
C GLY A 35 39.08 -13.15 50.61
N PRO A 36 39.25 -14.34 51.18
CA PRO A 36 39.01 -15.60 50.48
C PRO A 36 37.54 -16.02 50.42
N SER A 37 37.15 -16.66 49.31
CA SER A 37 35.85 -17.20 48.97
C SER A 37 35.39 -18.32 49.86
N PRO A 38 34.08 -18.44 50.16
CA PRO A 38 33.41 -19.73 50.38
C PRO A 38 32.69 -20.18 49.11
N THR A 39 33.04 -21.38 48.72
CA THR A 39 32.42 -22.16 47.66
C THR A 39 30.98 -22.54 48.02
N THR A 40 30.01 -22.01 47.28
CA THR A 40 28.64 -22.48 47.29
C THR A 40 28.33 -23.07 45.90
N PRO A 41 27.75 -24.29 45.74
CA PRO A 41 27.50 -24.86 44.44
C PRO A 41 26.37 -24.10 43.73
N ALA A 42 26.64 -23.69 42.52
CA ALA A 42 25.68 -23.03 41.63
C ALA A 42 24.55 -24.01 41.25
N PRO A 43 23.28 -23.58 41.24
CA PRO A 43 22.21 -24.34 40.66
C PRO A 43 22.41 -24.47 39.15
N ASP A 44 22.29 -25.72 38.69
CA ASP A 44 22.31 -26.14 37.30
C ASP A 44 21.25 -25.31 36.50
N ARG A 45 21.72 -24.32 35.75
CA ARG A 45 20.89 -23.58 34.82
C ARG A 45 20.93 -24.29 33.48
N THR A 46 19.97 -25.19 33.30
CA THR A 46 19.60 -25.67 31.98
C THR A 46 19.48 -24.46 31.05
N PRO A 47 20.13 -24.42 29.88
CA PRO A 47 20.01 -23.31 28.98
C PRO A 47 18.58 -23.26 28.47
N GLU A 48 17.77 -22.28 28.96
CA GLU A 48 16.51 -21.92 28.34
C GLU A 48 16.81 -21.61 26.88
N ASN A 49 16.28 -22.46 26.02
CA ASN A 49 16.30 -22.32 24.57
C ASN A 49 15.53 -21.05 24.20
N LYS A 50 16.18 -19.89 24.30
CA LYS A 50 15.67 -18.65 23.76
C LYS A 50 15.52 -18.85 22.26
N LYS A 51 14.30 -19.17 21.81
CA LYS A 51 13.91 -19.09 20.40
C LYS A 51 14.49 -17.79 19.85
N GLN A 52 15.52 -17.89 19.03
CA GLN A 52 16.09 -16.76 18.32
C GLN A 52 14.95 -16.16 17.49
N LYS A 53 14.50 -14.97 17.87
CA LYS A 53 13.61 -14.18 17.03
C LYS A 53 14.35 -13.96 15.72
N GLY A 54 13.81 -14.52 14.65
CA GLY A 54 14.35 -14.29 13.31
C GLY A 54 14.47 -12.80 13.02
N PRO A 55 15.31 -12.40 12.06
CA PRO A 55 15.53 -11.00 11.73
C PRO A 55 14.18 -10.31 11.45
N ILE A 56 14.02 -9.10 11.97
CA ILE A 56 12.83 -8.29 11.73
C ILE A 56 12.82 -7.95 10.24
N SER A 57 11.93 -8.59 9.48
CA SER A 57 11.75 -8.35 8.05
C SER A 57 10.55 -7.43 7.82
N THR A 58 10.67 -6.51 6.85
CA THR A 58 9.55 -5.67 6.39
C THR A 58 8.39 -6.52 5.84
N GLN A 59 8.66 -7.73 5.38
CA GLN A 59 7.63 -8.69 4.94
C GLN A 59 6.63 -9.04 6.06
N ASN A 60 7.06 -9.02 7.32
CA ASN A 60 6.17 -9.28 8.47
C ASN A 60 5.17 -8.15 8.72
N THR A 61 5.32 -7.01 8.04
CA THR A 61 4.41 -5.86 8.14
C THR A 61 3.30 -5.93 7.09
N LEU A 62 3.48 -6.72 6.03
CA LEU A 62 2.48 -6.91 5.00
C LEU A 62 1.36 -7.83 5.48
N LEU A 63 0.11 -7.43 5.26
CA LEU A 63 -1.08 -8.18 5.66
C LEU A 63 -1.43 -9.32 4.70
N PHE A 64 -0.80 -9.41 3.56
CA PHE A 64 -0.96 -10.50 2.60
C PHE A 64 0.25 -11.44 2.62
N SER A 65 0.00 -12.72 2.34
CA SER A 65 1.03 -13.76 2.32
C SER A 65 1.63 -13.95 0.94
N GLU A 66 0.80 -13.90 -0.11
CA GLU A 66 1.21 -14.22 -1.47
C GLU A 66 0.30 -13.54 -2.50
N MET A 67 0.85 -13.24 -3.69
CA MET A 67 0.10 -12.86 -4.89
C MET A 67 0.32 -13.92 -5.96
N ARG A 68 -0.74 -14.64 -6.34
CA ARG A 68 -0.67 -15.73 -7.31
C ARG A 68 -1.94 -15.82 -8.15
N GLU A 69 -1.79 -16.12 -9.44
CA GLU A 69 -2.89 -16.35 -10.37
C GLU A 69 -3.96 -15.23 -10.37
N ASN A 70 -3.50 -13.98 -10.33
CA ASN A 70 -4.33 -12.77 -10.33
C ASN A 70 -5.21 -12.63 -9.06
N MET A 71 -4.75 -13.18 -7.95
CA MET A 71 -5.37 -13.11 -6.63
C MET A 71 -4.33 -12.76 -5.57
N ILE A 72 -4.81 -12.15 -4.50
CA ILE A 72 -4.05 -11.86 -3.30
C ILE A 72 -4.52 -12.83 -2.23
N ILE A 73 -3.58 -13.54 -1.63
CA ILE A 73 -3.81 -14.46 -0.52
C ILE A 73 -3.42 -13.71 0.75
N MET A 74 -4.38 -13.53 1.64
CA MET A 74 -4.18 -12.81 2.89
C MET A 74 -3.56 -13.74 3.95
N SER A 75 -2.95 -13.17 4.97
CA SER A 75 -2.36 -13.92 6.09
C SER A 75 -3.40 -14.68 6.94
N ASP A 76 -4.68 -14.29 6.86
CA ASP A 76 -5.80 -14.96 7.50
C ASP A 76 -6.37 -16.14 6.67
N GLY A 77 -5.78 -16.43 5.52
CA GLY A 77 -6.24 -17.46 4.60
C GLY A 77 -7.40 -17.04 3.70
N SER A 78 -7.84 -15.80 3.74
CA SER A 78 -8.84 -15.26 2.82
C SER A 78 -8.21 -14.82 1.50
N PHE A 79 -9.02 -14.72 0.47
CA PHE A 79 -8.59 -14.36 -0.88
C PHE A 79 -9.20 -13.03 -1.29
N ARG A 80 -8.46 -12.29 -2.13
CA ARG A 80 -8.94 -11.05 -2.74
C ARG A 80 -8.60 -11.04 -4.21
N ALA A 81 -9.51 -10.52 -5.01
CA ALA A 81 -9.20 -10.11 -6.38
C ALA A 81 -9.62 -8.65 -6.57
N VAL A 82 -8.98 -7.98 -7.50
CA VAL A 82 -9.21 -6.57 -7.75
C VAL A 82 -9.63 -6.38 -9.21
N VAL A 83 -10.71 -5.64 -9.38
CA VAL A 83 -11.22 -5.18 -10.68
C VAL A 83 -10.94 -3.69 -10.77
N GLU A 84 -10.25 -3.27 -11.80
CA GLU A 84 -10.03 -1.86 -12.14
C GLU A 84 -11.18 -1.38 -13.01
N CYS A 85 -11.65 -0.15 -12.78
CA CYS A 85 -12.80 0.43 -13.45
C CYS A 85 -12.44 1.78 -14.07
N GLU A 86 -12.97 2.06 -15.26
CA GLU A 86 -12.96 3.41 -15.82
C GLU A 86 -14.12 4.25 -15.23
N SER A 87 -13.91 5.55 -15.16
CA SER A 87 -14.99 6.49 -14.83
C SER A 87 -15.88 6.73 -16.05
N ILE A 88 -17.14 6.99 -15.79
CA ILE A 88 -18.08 7.52 -16.79
C ILE A 88 -18.44 8.96 -16.44
N ASN A 89 -18.68 9.79 -17.42
CA ASN A 89 -19.08 11.17 -17.18
C ASN A 89 -20.62 11.25 -17.07
N PHE A 90 -21.10 11.02 -15.85
CA PHE A 90 -22.52 10.99 -15.53
C PHE A 90 -23.22 12.34 -15.79
N ASP A 91 -22.52 13.46 -15.57
CA ASP A 91 -23.11 14.80 -15.71
C ASP A 91 -23.40 15.19 -17.17
N LEU A 92 -22.66 14.62 -18.13
CA LEU A 92 -22.88 14.85 -19.56
C LEU A 92 -23.99 14.00 -20.16
N MET A 93 -24.59 13.10 -19.38
CA MET A 93 -25.62 12.20 -19.85
C MET A 93 -27.01 12.86 -19.81
N SER A 94 -27.88 12.48 -20.74
CA SER A 94 -29.28 12.86 -20.73
C SER A 94 -30.01 12.29 -19.50
N SER A 95 -31.14 12.90 -19.11
CA SER A 95 -31.96 12.41 -17.98
C SER A 95 -32.34 10.94 -18.14
N ARG A 96 -32.69 10.50 -19.35
CA ARG A 96 -33.06 9.13 -19.64
C ARG A 96 -31.90 8.14 -19.47
N GLU A 97 -30.70 8.53 -19.88
CA GLU A 97 -29.50 7.70 -19.70
C GLU A 97 -29.14 7.58 -18.22
N ARG A 98 -29.23 8.67 -17.47
CA ARG A 98 -29.00 8.68 -16.01
C ARG A 98 -29.97 7.75 -15.28
N GLU A 99 -31.27 7.83 -15.58
CA GLU A 99 -32.29 6.91 -15.04
C GLU A 99 -31.96 5.44 -15.37
N GLY A 100 -31.50 5.16 -16.59
CA GLY A 100 -31.07 3.83 -17.00
C GLY A 100 -29.89 3.32 -16.20
N ILE A 101 -28.90 4.17 -15.92
CA ILE A 101 -27.73 3.83 -15.09
C ILE A 101 -28.16 3.60 -13.63
N GLU A 102 -29.02 4.46 -13.06
CA GLU A 102 -29.53 4.32 -11.70
C GLU A 102 -30.29 2.99 -11.54
N PHE A 103 -31.13 2.63 -12.50
CA PHE A 103 -31.82 1.34 -12.50
C PHE A 103 -30.85 0.16 -12.58
N SER A 104 -29.85 0.25 -13.46
CA SER A 104 -28.80 -0.77 -13.58
C SER A 104 -27.97 -0.88 -12.30
N TYR A 105 -27.67 0.22 -11.63
CA TYR A 105 -26.99 0.25 -10.36
C TYR A 105 -27.80 -0.45 -9.25
N GLN A 106 -29.09 -0.17 -9.16
CA GLN A 106 -29.98 -0.85 -8.21
C GLN A 106 -29.99 -2.36 -8.45
N ASN A 107 -30.11 -2.80 -9.71
CA ASN A 107 -30.04 -4.21 -10.07
C ASN A 107 -28.69 -4.83 -9.70
N PHE A 108 -27.59 -4.12 -9.95
CA PHE A 108 -26.25 -4.57 -9.59
C PHE A 108 -26.13 -4.79 -8.07
N ILE A 109 -26.51 -3.80 -7.26
CA ILE A 109 -26.43 -3.91 -5.80
C ILE A 109 -27.30 -5.07 -5.27
N ASN A 110 -28.51 -5.23 -5.81
CA ASN A 110 -29.41 -6.31 -5.43
C ASN A 110 -28.91 -7.71 -5.87
N SER A 111 -28.06 -7.79 -6.88
CA SER A 111 -27.46 -9.05 -7.35
C SER A 111 -26.29 -9.53 -6.50
N LEU A 112 -25.72 -8.64 -5.66
CA LEU A 112 -24.57 -8.97 -4.83
C LEU A 112 -24.98 -9.82 -3.63
N TYR A 113 -24.48 -11.05 -3.56
CA TYR A 113 -24.66 -11.97 -2.42
C TYR A 113 -23.42 -12.03 -1.52
N PHE A 114 -22.41 -11.19 -1.79
CA PHE A 114 -21.18 -11.06 -1.03
C PHE A 114 -20.80 -9.57 -0.87
N PRO A 115 -20.03 -9.21 0.14
CA PRO A 115 -19.56 -7.84 0.29
C PRO A 115 -18.50 -7.50 -0.77
N ILE A 116 -18.50 -6.26 -1.23
CA ILE A 116 -17.45 -5.69 -2.06
C ILE A 116 -16.84 -4.47 -1.37
N GLN A 117 -15.61 -4.11 -1.74
CA GLN A 117 -14.98 -2.87 -1.29
C GLN A 117 -14.69 -2.01 -2.52
N VAL A 118 -15.09 -0.75 -2.46
CA VAL A 118 -14.74 0.23 -3.50
C VAL A 118 -13.54 1.04 -2.99
N LEU A 119 -12.47 1.02 -3.77
CA LEU A 119 -11.26 1.79 -3.50
C LEU A 119 -11.12 2.87 -4.57
N ILE A 120 -11.12 4.12 -4.13
CA ILE A 120 -10.80 5.28 -4.98
C ILE A 120 -9.42 5.76 -4.57
N ARG A 121 -8.51 5.80 -5.54
CA ARG A 121 -7.14 6.24 -5.32
C ARG A 121 -6.91 7.53 -6.09
N SER A 122 -6.44 8.55 -5.41
CA SER A 122 -6.06 9.83 -6.00
C SER A 122 -4.56 10.01 -5.85
N ARG A 123 -3.86 10.29 -6.94
CA ARG A 123 -2.43 10.57 -6.97
C ARG A 123 -2.17 11.87 -7.70
N ARG A 124 -1.14 12.59 -7.26
CA ARG A 124 -0.65 13.72 -8.06
C ARG A 124 -0.07 13.18 -9.38
N VAL A 125 -0.43 13.79 -10.47
CA VAL A 125 0.13 13.47 -11.79
C VAL A 125 1.59 13.91 -11.80
N ASP A 126 2.49 12.98 -12.13
CA ASP A 126 3.89 13.30 -12.42
C ASP A 126 4.01 13.70 -13.88
N ILE A 127 4.27 14.96 -14.12
CA ILE A 127 4.47 15.51 -15.48
C ILE A 127 5.91 15.44 -15.95
N GLY A 128 6.86 15.04 -15.07
CA GLY A 128 8.28 14.93 -15.41
C GLY A 128 8.53 14.16 -16.71
N PRO A 129 8.00 12.92 -16.88
CA PRO A 129 8.18 12.14 -18.11
C PRO A 129 7.62 12.83 -19.37
N TYR A 130 6.58 13.64 -19.21
CA TYR A 130 6.03 14.42 -20.33
C TYR A 130 6.97 15.56 -20.72
N LEU A 131 7.49 16.30 -19.75
CA LEU A 131 8.46 17.38 -19.99
C LEU A 131 9.77 16.83 -20.57
N ASP A 132 10.24 15.68 -20.09
CA ASP A 132 11.43 15.00 -20.63
C ASP A 132 11.25 14.66 -22.12
N ARG A 133 10.07 14.15 -22.48
CA ARG A 133 9.74 13.86 -23.89
C ARG A 133 9.68 15.11 -24.75
N LEU A 134 9.11 16.21 -24.24
CA LEU A 134 9.12 17.49 -24.94
C LEU A 134 10.55 18.03 -25.12
N ALA A 135 11.39 17.91 -24.10
CA ALA A 135 12.80 18.31 -24.17
C ALA A 135 13.57 17.49 -25.20
N GLU A 136 13.27 16.20 -25.37
CA GLU A 136 13.83 15.38 -26.41
C GLU A 136 13.40 15.83 -27.81
N ILE A 137 12.10 16.10 -28.02
CA ILE A 137 11.57 16.63 -29.29
C ILE A 137 12.23 17.94 -29.63
N ARG A 138 12.37 18.86 -28.62
CA ARG A 138 13.03 20.14 -28.77
C ARG A 138 14.48 20.01 -29.25
N ARG A 139 15.26 19.07 -28.71
CA ARG A 139 16.66 18.84 -29.11
C ARG A 139 16.79 18.41 -30.57
N ASN A 140 15.78 17.73 -31.09
CA ASN A 140 15.76 17.24 -32.47
C ASN A 140 15.08 18.23 -33.46
N GLN A 141 14.70 19.41 -33.00
CA GLN A 141 14.00 20.43 -33.78
C GLN A 141 15.00 21.43 -34.37
N ASP A 142 15.03 21.56 -35.73
CA ASP A 142 15.93 22.47 -36.42
C ASP A 142 15.41 23.91 -36.49
N ASN A 143 14.12 24.13 -36.25
CA ASN A 143 13.52 25.45 -36.33
C ASN A 143 13.71 26.21 -35.00
N MET A 144 14.57 27.23 -35.01
CA MET A 144 14.90 28.04 -33.85
C MET A 144 13.70 28.73 -33.19
N LEU A 145 12.75 29.23 -34.01
CA LEU A 145 11.54 29.90 -33.50
C LEU A 145 10.64 28.90 -32.76
N LEU A 146 10.51 27.70 -33.29
CA LEU A 146 9.73 26.63 -32.65
C LEU A 146 10.40 26.15 -31.36
N ASN A 147 11.73 26.14 -31.29
CA ASN A 147 12.45 25.82 -30.06
C ASN A 147 12.16 26.80 -28.93
N VAL A 148 12.15 28.11 -29.24
CA VAL A 148 11.79 29.15 -28.25
C VAL A 148 10.34 28.97 -27.76
N LEU A 149 9.40 28.70 -28.68
CA LEU A 149 8.01 28.46 -28.34
C LEU A 149 7.85 27.19 -27.46
N MET A 150 8.63 26.15 -27.74
CA MET A 150 8.61 24.93 -26.91
C MET A 150 9.16 25.20 -25.49
N ASP A 151 10.19 26.03 -25.34
CA ASP A 151 10.68 26.42 -24.02
C ASP A 151 9.60 27.13 -23.22
N ASP A 152 8.98 28.15 -23.77
CA ASP A 152 7.90 28.89 -23.14
C ASP A 152 6.72 27.96 -22.77
N TYR A 153 6.40 27.00 -23.64
CA TYR A 153 5.35 26.02 -23.39
C TYR A 153 5.72 25.05 -22.23
N MET A 154 6.96 24.57 -22.19
CA MET A 154 7.43 23.69 -21.13
C MET A 154 7.42 24.39 -19.77
N ASP A 155 7.90 25.63 -19.71
CA ASP A 155 7.85 26.46 -18.49
C ASP A 155 6.40 26.71 -18.04
N PHE A 156 5.49 27.01 -18.96
CA PHE A 156 4.07 27.18 -18.66
C PHE A 156 3.46 25.90 -18.07
N ILE A 157 3.75 24.73 -18.66
CA ILE A 157 3.23 23.43 -18.16
C ILE A 157 3.79 23.11 -16.78
N ASP A 158 5.07 23.39 -16.52
CA ASP A 158 5.68 23.16 -15.21
C ASP A 158 5.02 24.03 -14.12
N ILE A 159 4.84 25.30 -14.39
CA ILE A 159 4.12 26.23 -13.49
C ILE A 159 2.68 25.76 -13.26
N LEU A 160 1.96 25.41 -14.33
CA LEU A 160 0.58 24.96 -14.25
C LEU A 160 0.44 23.71 -13.38
N ALA A 161 1.37 22.76 -13.51
CA ALA A 161 1.33 21.52 -12.72
C ALA A 161 1.64 21.76 -11.23
N GLN A 162 2.50 22.72 -10.93
CA GLN A 162 2.79 23.10 -9.54
C GLN A 162 1.58 23.79 -8.89
N GLU A 163 0.90 24.66 -9.61
CA GLU A 163 -0.24 25.43 -9.10
C GLU A 163 -1.55 24.62 -9.07
N ALA A 164 -1.84 23.86 -10.12
CA ALA A 164 -3.15 23.24 -10.31
C ALA A 164 -3.36 21.95 -9.51
N ASN A 165 -2.34 21.40 -8.83
CA ASN A 165 -2.45 20.12 -8.10
C ASN A 165 -3.22 19.05 -8.88
N ILE A 166 -2.83 18.80 -10.12
CA ILE A 166 -3.50 17.86 -11.02
C ILE A 166 -3.44 16.45 -10.41
N MET A 167 -4.63 15.85 -10.21
CA MET A 167 -4.77 14.54 -9.57
C MET A 167 -5.34 13.53 -10.56
N ASP A 168 -4.66 12.42 -10.70
CA ASP A 168 -5.17 11.23 -11.38
C ASP A 168 -5.97 10.36 -10.40
N LYS A 169 -7.17 9.95 -10.81
CA LYS A 169 -8.07 9.09 -10.01
C LYS A 169 -8.22 7.75 -10.65
N SER A 170 -7.89 6.72 -9.90
CA SER A 170 -8.08 5.32 -10.29
C SER A 170 -9.16 4.68 -9.40
N PHE A 171 -10.01 3.85 -10.00
CA PHE A 171 -11.14 3.23 -9.32
C PHE A 171 -10.98 1.71 -9.33
N TYR A 172 -11.18 1.10 -8.17
CA TYR A 172 -11.03 -0.35 -8.02
C TYR A 172 -12.19 -0.93 -7.22
N VAL A 173 -12.63 -2.13 -7.61
CA VAL A 173 -13.54 -2.95 -6.82
C VAL A 173 -12.78 -4.16 -6.32
N VAL A 174 -12.68 -4.31 -5.01
CA VAL A 174 -12.04 -5.46 -4.36
C VAL A 174 -13.11 -6.49 -4.02
N VAL A 175 -12.91 -7.69 -4.53
CA VAL A 175 -13.82 -8.84 -4.38
C VAL A 175 -13.20 -9.83 -3.40
N PRO A 176 -13.74 -9.99 -2.18
CA PRO A 176 -13.24 -10.92 -1.20
C PRO A 176 -13.86 -12.32 -1.35
N TYR A 177 -13.12 -13.32 -0.84
CA TYR A 177 -13.62 -14.65 -0.58
C TYR A 177 -13.03 -15.21 0.72
N TYR A 178 -13.87 -15.75 1.57
CA TYR A 178 -13.52 -16.32 2.87
C TYR A 178 -13.84 -17.82 2.88
N PRO A 179 -12.84 -18.72 2.82
CA PRO A 179 -13.08 -20.17 2.83
C PRO A 179 -13.82 -20.67 4.08
N ALA A 180 -13.62 -20.01 5.21
CA ALA A 180 -14.27 -20.35 6.49
C ALA A 180 -15.72 -19.83 6.62
N GLY A 181 -16.26 -19.19 5.56
CA GLY A 181 -17.57 -18.53 5.56
C GLY A 181 -17.48 -17.05 5.98
N GLU A 182 -18.34 -16.25 5.39
CA GLU A 182 -18.33 -14.78 5.57
C GLU A 182 -18.76 -14.34 6.98
N GLU A 183 -19.65 -15.11 7.62
CA GLU A 183 -20.06 -14.83 9.00
C GLU A 183 -18.90 -14.95 10.00
N ASN A 184 -18.00 -15.90 9.78
CA ASN A 184 -16.82 -16.09 10.61
C ASN A 184 -15.78 -14.99 10.39
N ALA A 185 -15.68 -14.47 9.17
CA ALA A 185 -14.80 -13.36 8.85
C ALA A 185 -15.19 -12.07 9.61
N PHE A 186 -16.48 -11.77 9.66
CA PHE A 186 -16.98 -10.61 10.39
C PHE A 186 -16.75 -10.75 11.91
N LYS A 187 -16.97 -11.93 12.46
CA LYS A 187 -16.68 -12.24 13.86
C LYS A 187 -15.18 -12.19 14.20
N GLN A 188 -14.30 -12.52 13.26
CA GLN A 188 -12.86 -12.40 13.44
C GLN A 188 -12.37 -10.95 13.37
N GLN A 189 -12.93 -10.13 12.48
CA GLN A 189 -12.60 -8.70 12.42
C GLN A 189 -12.98 -7.95 13.69
N THR A 190 -14.16 -8.21 14.26
CA THR A 190 -14.58 -7.60 15.52
C THR A 190 -13.75 -8.09 16.71
N LYS A 191 -13.41 -9.37 16.78
CA LYS A 191 -12.50 -9.92 17.81
C LYS A 191 -11.07 -9.44 17.63
N GLY A 192 -10.63 -9.20 16.38
CA GLY A 192 -9.29 -8.69 16.06
C GLY A 192 -9.07 -7.26 16.55
N LEU A 193 -10.07 -6.41 16.48
CA LEU A 193 -10.01 -5.04 17.01
C LEU A 193 -9.87 -5.01 18.53
N PHE A 194 -10.61 -5.86 19.25
CA PHE A 194 -10.49 -5.98 20.70
C PHE A 194 -9.20 -6.66 21.16
N ASN A 195 -8.73 -7.68 20.44
CA ASN A 195 -7.49 -8.40 20.79
C ASN A 195 -6.20 -7.62 20.41
N SER A 196 -6.27 -6.67 19.48
CA SER A 196 -5.14 -5.81 19.12
C SER A 196 -4.74 -4.86 20.25
N PHE A 197 -5.68 -4.53 21.15
CA PHE A 197 -5.39 -3.71 22.33
C PHE A 197 -4.74 -4.50 23.48
N PHE A 198 -4.93 -5.82 23.54
CA PHE A 198 -4.48 -6.64 24.69
C PHE A 198 -3.44 -7.72 24.35
N SER A 199 -3.21 -8.03 23.10
CA SER A 199 -2.30 -9.11 22.69
C SER A 199 -1.24 -8.59 21.74
N GLY A 200 0.03 -8.71 22.16
CA GLY A 200 1.18 -8.35 21.32
C GLY A 200 1.13 -9.04 19.96
N LYS A 201 1.71 -8.36 18.97
CA LYS A 201 1.89 -8.73 17.56
C LYS A 201 1.73 -10.24 17.30
N LYS A 202 0.64 -10.64 16.63
CA LYS A 202 0.60 -11.93 15.94
C LYS A 202 1.61 -11.84 14.78
N GLU A 203 2.66 -12.65 14.85
CA GLU A 203 3.53 -12.89 13.70
C GLU A 203 2.66 -13.36 12.54
N ALA A 204 2.85 -12.76 11.37
CA ALA A 204 2.20 -13.19 10.13
C ALA A 204 2.62 -14.63 9.84
N THR A 205 1.81 -15.57 10.27
CA THR A 205 2.05 -17.00 10.03
C THR A 205 1.65 -17.26 8.59
N VAL A 206 2.58 -17.73 7.77
CA VAL A 206 2.28 -18.18 6.40
C VAL A 206 1.21 -19.26 6.48
N THR A 207 0.00 -18.92 6.08
CA THR A 207 -1.13 -19.85 6.11
C THR A 207 -0.93 -20.90 5.02
N LYS A 208 -0.72 -22.16 5.41
CA LYS A 208 -0.70 -23.27 4.46
C LYS A 208 -2.12 -23.52 3.98
N ILE A 209 -2.39 -23.18 2.75
CA ILE A 209 -3.70 -23.38 2.12
C ILE A 209 -3.69 -24.72 1.41
N ASP A 210 -4.70 -25.56 1.72
CA ASP A 210 -4.91 -26.82 1.02
C ASP A 210 -5.30 -26.57 -0.45
N GLN A 211 -4.83 -27.45 -1.34
CA GLN A 211 -5.06 -27.35 -2.78
C GLN A 211 -6.55 -27.36 -3.14
N VAL A 212 -7.37 -28.10 -2.40
CA VAL A 212 -8.81 -28.17 -2.62
C VAL A 212 -9.46 -26.81 -2.29
N THR A 213 -9.08 -26.22 -1.16
CA THR A 213 -9.54 -24.87 -0.74
C THR A 213 -9.11 -23.81 -1.75
N TYR A 214 -7.88 -23.92 -2.25
CA TYR A 214 -7.35 -22.99 -3.24
C TYR A 214 -8.17 -23.05 -4.55
N THR A 215 -8.45 -24.25 -5.06
CA THR A 215 -9.22 -24.41 -6.29
C THR A 215 -10.65 -23.87 -6.14
N LYS A 216 -11.32 -24.18 -5.03
CA LYS A 216 -12.65 -23.63 -4.71
C LYS A 216 -12.62 -22.09 -4.63
N ALA A 217 -11.61 -21.53 -3.99
CA ALA A 217 -11.47 -20.09 -3.89
C ALA A 217 -11.29 -19.43 -5.25
N LYS A 218 -10.50 -20.04 -6.13
CA LYS A 218 -10.27 -19.56 -7.49
C LYS A 218 -11.56 -19.54 -8.32
N ASP A 219 -12.33 -20.61 -8.26
CA ASP A 219 -13.58 -20.73 -8.99
C ASP A 219 -14.64 -19.75 -8.48
N GLU A 220 -14.77 -19.63 -7.16
CA GLU A 220 -15.71 -18.72 -6.54
C GLU A 220 -15.35 -17.24 -6.81
N ILE A 221 -14.09 -16.88 -6.67
CA ILE A 221 -13.63 -15.53 -7.01
C ILE A 221 -13.87 -15.21 -8.47
N LYS A 222 -13.67 -16.18 -9.38
CA LYS A 222 -13.97 -15.98 -10.79
C LYS A 222 -15.45 -15.66 -10.99
N ASN A 223 -16.36 -16.45 -10.41
CA ASN A 223 -17.80 -16.23 -10.50
C ASN A 223 -18.20 -14.84 -9.95
N ARG A 224 -17.62 -14.44 -8.81
CA ARG A 224 -17.88 -13.14 -8.20
C ARG A 224 -17.38 -11.98 -9.08
N ILE A 225 -16.21 -12.14 -9.68
CA ILE A 225 -15.65 -11.12 -10.60
C ILE A 225 -16.53 -11.00 -11.83
N ASP A 226 -16.94 -12.11 -12.42
CA ASP A 226 -17.79 -12.12 -13.61
C ASP A 226 -19.12 -11.41 -13.32
N LEU A 227 -19.72 -11.63 -12.14
CA LEU A 227 -20.91 -10.93 -11.69
C LEU A 227 -20.67 -9.42 -11.54
N VAL A 228 -19.60 -9.02 -10.89
CA VAL A 228 -19.24 -7.60 -10.69
C VAL A 228 -18.98 -6.92 -12.04
N MET A 229 -18.19 -7.53 -12.91
CA MET A 229 -17.86 -6.95 -14.22
C MET A 229 -19.09 -6.84 -15.12
N ASN A 230 -19.99 -7.84 -15.11
CA ASN A 230 -21.25 -7.78 -15.84
C ASN A 230 -22.17 -6.68 -15.32
N GLY A 231 -22.27 -6.50 -13.99
CA GLY A 231 -23.06 -5.42 -13.41
C GLY A 231 -22.50 -4.03 -13.77
N LEU A 232 -21.19 -3.86 -13.71
CA LEU A 232 -20.50 -2.62 -14.12
C LEU A 232 -20.70 -2.34 -15.61
N PHE A 233 -20.63 -3.37 -16.44
CA PHE A 233 -20.87 -3.25 -17.88
C PHE A 233 -22.30 -2.80 -18.21
N GLN A 234 -23.31 -3.28 -17.47
CA GLN A 234 -24.70 -2.83 -17.64
C GLN A 234 -24.90 -1.35 -17.33
N MET A 235 -24.05 -0.77 -16.49
CA MET A 235 -23.99 0.67 -16.21
C MET A 235 -23.14 1.46 -17.19
N GLY A 236 -22.56 0.81 -18.21
CA GLY A 236 -21.64 1.44 -19.17
C GLY A 236 -20.23 1.64 -18.63
N VAL A 237 -19.89 1.11 -17.44
CA VAL A 237 -18.56 1.19 -16.84
C VAL A 237 -17.67 0.08 -17.38
N LYS A 238 -16.61 0.45 -18.09
CA LYS A 238 -15.59 -0.50 -18.52
C LYS A 238 -14.75 -0.96 -17.33
N SER A 239 -14.51 -2.26 -17.26
CA SER A 239 -13.76 -2.82 -16.15
C SER A 239 -12.96 -4.05 -16.58
N TRP A 240 -11.85 -4.33 -15.88
CA TRP A 240 -11.02 -5.50 -16.11
C TRP A 240 -10.39 -6.00 -14.81
N LYS A 241 -10.25 -7.31 -14.71
CA LYS A 241 -9.55 -7.94 -13.59
C LYS A 241 -8.06 -7.63 -13.67
N LEU A 242 -7.45 -7.20 -12.55
CA LEU A 242 -6.01 -7.02 -12.46
C LEU A 242 -5.29 -8.37 -12.49
N ASN A 243 -4.25 -8.46 -13.31
CA ASN A 243 -3.33 -9.59 -13.30
C ASN A 243 -2.30 -9.44 -12.15
N THR A 244 -1.56 -10.51 -11.86
CA THR A 244 -0.58 -10.55 -10.75
C THR A 244 0.44 -9.40 -10.84
N ARG A 245 0.90 -9.05 -12.05
CA ARG A 245 1.83 -7.93 -12.25
C ARG A 245 1.20 -6.59 -11.88
N LYS A 246 0.00 -6.30 -12.40
CA LYS A 246 -0.72 -5.06 -12.08
C LYS A 246 -1.13 -4.99 -10.60
N LEU A 247 -1.42 -6.11 -9.95
CA LEU A 247 -1.59 -6.17 -8.50
C LEU A 247 -0.31 -5.75 -7.78
N GLY A 248 0.84 -6.28 -8.21
CA GLY A 248 2.14 -5.88 -7.68
C GLY A 248 2.40 -4.38 -7.88
N GLU A 249 2.13 -3.84 -9.06
CA GLU A 249 2.24 -2.40 -9.36
C GLU A 249 1.31 -1.55 -8.47
N LEU A 250 0.06 -2.00 -8.25
CA LEU A 250 -0.90 -1.32 -7.38
C LEU A 250 -0.36 -1.21 -5.95
N PHE A 251 0.17 -2.30 -5.39
CA PHE A 251 0.75 -2.31 -4.05
C PHE A 251 2.04 -1.51 -3.98
N TYR A 252 2.94 -1.71 -4.95
CA TYR A 252 4.21 -0.98 -5.02
C TYR A 252 3.99 0.53 -5.03
N THR A 253 3.11 1.00 -5.92
CA THR A 253 2.79 2.43 -6.05
C THR A 253 1.97 2.97 -4.88
N SER A 254 1.30 2.12 -4.10
CA SER A 254 0.56 2.53 -2.89
C SER A 254 1.47 2.67 -1.67
N TYR A 255 2.46 1.77 -1.53
CA TYR A 255 3.42 1.80 -0.43
C TYR A 255 4.60 2.75 -0.67
N ASN A 256 4.91 3.06 -1.94
CA ASN A 256 6.04 3.89 -2.34
C ASN A 256 5.60 5.04 -3.25
N PRO A 257 4.74 5.97 -2.80
CA PRO A 257 4.17 7.00 -3.65
C PRO A 257 5.23 7.89 -4.31
N ASP A 258 6.29 8.25 -3.58
CA ASP A 258 7.31 9.18 -4.05
C ASP A 258 8.33 8.50 -4.99
N THR A 259 8.69 7.24 -4.71
CA THR A 259 9.69 6.51 -5.49
C THR A 259 9.09 5.92 -6.75
N SER A 260 7.84 5.49 -6.70
CA SER A 260 7.17 4.79 -7.79
C SER A 260 6.91 5.67 -9.03
N SER A 261 6.96 6.98 -8.90
CA SER A 261 6.88 7.92 -10.02
C SER A 261 8.17 7.91 -10.85
N ARG A 262 9.33 7.72 -10.20
CA ARG A 262 10.64 7.73 -10.83
C ARG A 262 11.11 6.34 -11.25
N GLU A 263 10.81 5.35 -10.43
CA GLU A 263 11.19 3.95 -10.63
C GLU A 263 9.94 3.08 -10.77
N SER A 264 9.56 2.82 -12.01
CA SER A 264 8.43 1.93 -12.30
C SER A 264 8.80 0.47 -12.01
N LEU A 265 7.91 -0.27 -11.35
CA LEU A 265 8.05 -1.72 -11.16
C LEU A 265 8.15 -2.46 -12.51
N ALA A 266 7.62 -1.87 -13.59
CA ALA A 266 7.71 -2.42 -14.94
C ALA A 266 9.14 -2.47 -15.48
N ALA A 267 10.03 -1.60 -14.98
CA ALA A 267 11.45 -1.57 -15.37
C ALA A 267 12.29 -2.63 -14.64
N ILE A 268 11.75 -3.25 -13.60
CA ILE A 268 12.45 -4.26 -12.81
C ILE A 268 12.09 -5.64 -13.37
N ASP A 269 13.07 -6.36 -13.92
CA ASP A 269 12.88 -7.74 -14.37
C ASP A 269 12.65 -8.64 -13.12
N PRO A 270 11.52 -9.39 -13.06
CA PRO A 270 11.26 -10.32 -11.96
C PRO A 270 12.37 -11.37 -11.74
N SER A 271 13.18 -11.65 -12.77
CA SER A 271 14.33 -12.55 -12.68
C SER A 271 15.53 -11.92 -11.97
N GLU A 272 15.67 -10.59 -12.01
CA GLU A 272 16.72 -9.84 -11.32
C GLU A 272 16.40 -9.65 -9.82
N LEU A 273 15.12 -9.76 -9.44
CA LEU A 273 14.68 -9.70 -8.05
C LEU A 273 15.03 -10.94 -7.22
N THR A 274 15.62 -11.97 -7.83
CA THR A 274 16.15 -13.15 -7.12
C THR A 274 17.46 -12.82 -6.43
N THR A 275 17.45 -11.82 -5.57
CA THR A 275 18.51 -11.62 -4.59
C THR A 275 18.39 -12.66 -3.48
N THR A 276 19.46 -12.88 -2.73
CA THR A 276 19.54 -13.82 -1.60
C THR A 276 18.42 -13.65 -0.55
N TYR A 277 17.68 -12.54 -0.63
CA TYR A 277 16.61 -12.14 0.30
C TYR A 277 15.18 -12.34 -0.24
N VAL A 278 15.03 -12.61 -1.54
CA VAL A 278 13.72 -12.84 -2.17
C VAL A 278 13.69 -14.28 -2.68
N THR A 279 13.30 -15.21 -1.84
CA THR A 279 13.07 -16.60 -2.26
C THR A 279 11.68 -16.74 -2.86
N LYS A 280 11.64 -17.22 -4.10
CA LYS A 280 10.42 -17.51 -4.85
C LYS A 280 9.58 -18.55 -4.09
N GLY A 281 8.64 -18.11 -3.26
CA GLY A 281 7.46 -18.86 -2.77
C GLY A 281 7.68 -20.22 -2.05
N THR A 282 8.89 -20.66 -1.79
CA THR A 282 9.13 -21.98 -1.18
C THR A 282 9.44 -21.96 0.32
N GLY A 283 9.61 -20.79 0.92
CA GLY A 283 9.83 -20.64 2.37
C GLY A 283 11.05 -21.37 2.96
N GLN A 284 11.91 -21.94 2.12
CA GLN A 284 13.17 -22.52 2.57
C GLN A 284 14.33 -21.56 2.30
N PRO A 285 15.09 -21.18 3.34
CA PRO A 285 16.33 -20.45 3.13
C PRO A 285 17.31 -21.33 2.32
N PRO A 286 18.14 -20.75 1.45
CA PRO A 286 19.16 -21.50 0.75
C PRO A 286 20.08 -22.16 1.77
N SER A 287 20.25 -23.47 1.68
CA SER A 287 21.23 -24.21 2.47
C SER A 287 22.64 -23.75 2.03
N GLY A 288 23.15 -22.74 2.72
CA GLY A 288 24.50 -22.23 2.52
C GLY A 288 25.52 -23.26 2.97
N GLY A 289 26.01 -24.03 2.04
CA GLY A 289 27.25 -24.77 2.21
C GLY A 289 28.41 -23.79 2.21
N ILE A 290 28.92 -23.48 3.38
CA ILE A 290 30.23 -22.84 3.52
C ILE A 290 31.24 -23.96 3.26
N LYS A 291 31.99 -23.83 2.17
CA LYS A 291 33.30 -24.50 1.99
C LYS A 291 34.39 -23.47 2.24
#